data_361e19cd038b01900747dfdd7314c528
#
_entry.id   361e19cd038b01900747dfdd7314c528
#
_cell.length_a   1.000
_cell.length_b   1.000
_cell.length_c   1.000
_cell.angle_alpha   90.00
_cell.angle_beta   90.00
_cell.angle_gamma   90.00
#
_symmetry.space_group_name_H-M   'P 1'
#
loop_
_entity.id
_entity.type
_entity.pdbx_description
1 polymer ?
#
loop_
_entity_poly.entity_id
_entity_poly.type
_entity_poly.pdbx_seq_one_letter_code
_entity_poly.pdbx_strand_id
1 'polypeptide(L)'
;MTEATKLSTATENTSIRPFQVDVPEAALVDLRKRISDTRWPTRELVEDRSQGVQLATLHELARYWSTEYDWRKCETKLNALPQFITEIDEVDIHFIHVRSRHEDALPLIMTHGWPGSVIELLETVGPLTDPTAYGGTAEDAFHLVLPSLPGYGFSGEPTELGWENGRIAAAWAELMNRLGYERYVAQGGDVGASVTDLMGRQAPEGLLGIHVNLLALAIALKDQLPAESEQERAAHGALSMFTMDGFGYFLEQSTRPQTIGYSLLDSPVGLAAWMLDHDTDSYYKISRAFVDSQPVGNLTRNNILDNITLYWLMGSGASAARWYWEFGRFVAAATAAGQAPPPVSVPVAFTTFPGELFASPRSWVEMVYPGLAYFNEVDKGGHFAAWEEPELFAKELRAAFKSLR
;
A
#
# COMPACT_ATOMS: atom_id res chain seq x y z
N MET A 1 0.49 -21.72 -49.66
CA MET A 1 -0.68 -21.84 -48.78
C MET A 1 -0.16 -21.63 -47.38
N THR A 2 -0.29 -20.41 -46.87
CA THR A 2 0.15 -20.00 -45.54
C THR A 2 -1.06 -20.14 -44.63
N GLU A 3 -1.02 -21.09 -43.70
CA GLU A 3 -2.01 -21.23 -42.63
C GLU A 3 -1.86 -20.02 -41.68
N ALA A 4 -2.88 -19.20 -41.65
CA ALA A 4 -3.02 -18.16 -40.65
C ALA A 4 -3.39 -18.82 -39.31
N THR A 5 -2.45 -18.83 -38.38
CA THR A 5 -2.69 -19.21 -37.00
C THR A 5 -3.74 -18.21 -36.40
N LYS A 6 -4.97 -18.71 -36.22
CA LYS A 6 -5.96 -17.98 -35.44
C LYS A 6 -5.47 -17.92 -34.01
N LEU A 7 -5.04 -16.72 -33.55
CA LEU A 7 -5.00 -16.43 -32.14
C LEU A 7 -6.40 -16.58 -31.57
N SER A 8 -6.58 -17.56 -30.70
CA SER A 8 -7.76 -17.69 -29.85
C SER A 8 -7.72 -16.53 -28.86
N THR A 9 -8.53 -15.54 -29.05
CA THR A 9 -8.83 -14.55 -27.99
C THR A 9 -9.58 -15.31 -26.90
N ALA A 10 -8.90 -15.69 -25.84
CA ALA A 10 -9.58 -16.11 -24.62
C ALA A 10 -10.52 -14.95 -24.20
N THR A 11 -11.81 -15.24 -24.08
CA THR A 11 -12.78 -14.27 -23.57
C THR A 11 -12.46 -14.05 -22.08
N GLU A 12 -12.06 -12.85 -21.75
CA GLU A 12 -11.81 -12.44 -20.36
C GLU A 12 -13.03 -12.77 -19.48
N ASN A 13 -12.80 -13.37 -18.32
CA ASN A 13 -13.88 -13.69 -17.38
C ASN A 13 -14.19 -12.46 -16.52
N THR A 14 -15.08 -11.60 -17.00
CA THR A 14 -15.47 -10.35 -16.32
C THR A 14 -16.37 -10.56 -15.09
N SER A 15 -16.71 -11.81 -14.75
CA SER A 15 -17.59 -12.09 -13.61
C SER A 15 -16.94 -11.73 -12.27
N ILE A 16 -17.71 -11.11 -11.39
CA ILE A 16 -17.32 -10.84 -10.00
C ILE A 16 -17.76 -12.06 -9.18
N ARG A 17 -16.77 -12.76 -8.61
CA ARG A 17 -16.97 -14.00 -7.86
C ARG A 17 -16.74 -13.77 -6.35
N PRO A 18 -17.60 -14.28 -5.45
CA PRO A 18 -17.31 -14.23 -4.01
C PRO A 18 -15.99 -14.92 -3.69
N PHE A 19 -15.28 -14.37 -2.70
CA PHE A 19 -14.03 -14.90 -2.20
C PHE A 19 -14.08 -15.06 -0.68
N GLN A 20 -13.44 -16.09 -0.16
CA GLN A 20 -13.22 -16.31 1.27
C GLN A 20 -11.79 -16.78 1.50
N VAL A 21 -11.19 -16.29 2.56
CA VAL A 21 -9.88 -16.74 3.02
C VAL A 21 -10.05 -18.09 3.74
N ASP A 22 -9.35 -19.11 3.26
CA ASP A 22 -9.33 -20.44 3.85
C ASP A 22 -7.90 -21.01 3.79
N VAL A 23 -7.11 -20.70 4.82
CA VAL A 23 -5.71 -21.13 4.89
C VAL A 23 -5.64 -22.54 5.51
N PRO A 24 -5.05 -23.52 4.81
CA PRO A 24 -4.87 -24.87 5.36
C PRO A 24 -4.04 -24.86 6.65
N GLU A 25 -4.46 -25.63 7.66
CA GLU A 25 -3.71 -25.72 8.92
C GLU A 25 -2.25 -26.19 8.72
N ALA A 26 -2.02 -27.00 7.70
CA ALA A 26 -0.66 -27.45 7.34
C ALA A 26 0.28 -26.27 7.01
N ALA A 27 -0.23 -25.20 6.39
CA ALA A 27 0.57 -24.00 6.09
C ALA A 27 0.95 -23.24 7.38
N LEU A 28 0.05 -23.17 8.35
CA LEU A 28 0.32 -22.56 9.66
C LEU A 28 1.31 -23.39 10.50
N VAL A 29 1.22 -24.71 10.41
CA VAL A 29 2.18 -25.62 11.06
C VAL A 29 3.57 -25.46 10.42
N ASP A 30 3.66 -25.41 9.07
CA ASP A 30 4.92 -25.19 8.35
C ASP A 30 5.54 -23.84 8.72
N LEU A 31 4.74 -22.78 8.77
CA LEU A 31 5.19 -21.44 9.19
C LEU A 31 5.85 -21.50 10.58
N ARG A 32 5.16 -22.06 11.59
CA ARG A 32 5.71 -22.16 12.95
C ARG A 32 6.99 -22.99 12.99
N LYS A 33 7.05 -24.07 12.22
CA LYS A 33 8.25 -24.90 12.08
C LYS A 33 9.41 -24.10 11.51
N ARG A 34 9.22 -23.38 10.40
CA ARG A 34 10.25 -22.57 9.75
C ARG A 34 10.75 -21.45 10.67
N ILE A 35 9.88 -20.82 11.46
CA ILE A 35 10.29 -19.85 12.47
C ILE A 35 11.20 -20.50 13.51
N SER A 36 10.85 -21.70 13.99
CA SER A 36 11.66 -22.42 14.99
C SER A 36 13.01 -22.89 14.44
N ASP A 37 13.09 -23.16 13.14
CA ASP A 37 14.30 -23.62 12.47
C ASP A 37 15.21 -22.45 12.00
N THR A 38 14.86 -21.20 12.35
CA THR A 38 15.61 -19.99 11.94
C THR A 38 17.07 -20.05 12.37
N ARG A 39 17.97 -19.81 11.43
CA ARG A 39 19.41 -19.66 11.69
C ARG A 39 19.71 -18.19 11.95
N TRP A 40 19.90 -17.85 13.20
CA TRP A 40 20.13 -16.47 13.62
C TRP A 40 21.53 -15.98 13.31
N PRO A 41 21.68 -14.73 12.81
CA PRO A 41 22.99 -14.09 12.70
C PRO A 41 23.51 -13.67 14.08
N THR A 42 24.76 -13.21 14.12
CA THR A 42 25.28 -12.47 15.28
C THR A 42 24.58 -11.11 15.39
N ARG A 43 24.56 -10.55 16.61
CA ARG A 43 24.02 -9.21 16.86
C ARG A 43 24.74 -8.16 16.02
N GLU A 44 24.00 -7.13 15.61
CA GLU A 44 24.53 -5.88 15.05
C GLU A 44 25.58 -5.24 15.96
N LEU A 45 26.55 -4.50 15.38
CA LEU A 45 27.65 -3.89 16.10
C LEU A 45 27.37 -2.46 16.56
N VAL A 46 26.19 -1.95 16.30
CA VAL A 46 25.72 -0.60 16.63
C VAL A 46 24.53 -0.67 17.57
N GLU A 47 24.23 0.41 18.28
CA GLU A 47 23.10 0.45 19.22
C GLU A 47 21.79 0.91 18.56
N ASP A 48 21.86 1.43 17.34
CA ASP A 48 20.72 1.87 16.54
C ASP A 48 20.42 0.91 15.37
N ARG A 49 19.55 1.32 14.42
CA ARG A 49 19.23 0.52 13.24
C ARG A 49 20.10 0.80 12.01
N SER A 50 21.22 1.49 12.14
CA SER A 50 22.06 1.85 10.97
C SER A 50 22.68 0.64 10.25
N GLN A 51 22.66 -0.54 10.87
CA GLN A 51 22.98 -1.82 10.24
C GLN A 51 21.75 -2.65 9.88
N GLY A 52 20.55 -2.06 9.84
CA GLY A 52 19.28 -2.73 9.53
C GLY A 52 18.45 -3.09 10.76
N VAL A 53 17.56 -4.04 10.61
CA VAL A 53 16.63 -4.49 11.66
C VAL A 53 17.39 -5.19 12.79
N GLN A 54 17.21 -4.70 14.01
CA GLN A 54 17.95 -5.19 15.19
C GLN A 54 17.51 -6.60 15.57
N LEU A 55 18.50 -7.43 15.96
CA LEU A 55 18.30 -8.82 16.35
C LEU A 55 17.28 -8.99 17.49
N ALA A 56 17.29 -8.08 18.47
CA ALA A 56 16.36 -8.11 19.59
C ALA A 56 14.88 -7.99 19.14
N THR A 57 14.61 -7.10 18.20
CA THR A 57 13.26 -6.92 17.65
C THR A 57 12.76 -8.18 16.93
N LEU A 58 13.60 -8.77 16.07
CA LEU A 58 13.25 -9.98 15.35
C LEU A 58 13.11 -11.21 16.25
N HIS A 59 13.92 -11.33 17.30
CA HIS A 59 13.77 -12.42 18.28
C HIS A 59 12.42 -12.37 18.99
N GLU A 60 12.00 -11.21 19.49
CA GLU A 60 10.72 -11.05 20.16
C GLU A 60 9.54 -11.20 19.19
N LEU A 61 9.67 -10.69 17.96
CA LEU A 61 8.67 -10.88 16.91
C LEU A 61 8.51 -12.38 16.60
N ALA A 62 9.59 -13.09 16.32
CA ALA A 62 9.56 -14.52 15.97
C ALA A 62 9.04 -15.38 17.14
N ARG A 63 9.45 -15.04 18.38
CA ARG A 63 8.92 -15.70 19.58
C ARG A 63 7.40 -15.55 19.66
N TYR A 64 6.90 -14.33 19.60
CA TYR A 64 5.47 -14.04 19.66
C TYR A 64 4.71 -14.69 18.49
N TRP A 65 5.26 -14.62 17.27
CA TRP A 65 4.68 -15.17 16.05
C TRP A 65 4.48 -16.68 16.14
N SER A 66 5.46 -17.41 16.70
CA SER A 66 5.40 -18.87 16.80
C SER A 66 4.59 -19.39 18.00
N THR A 67 4.39 -18.58 19.07
CA THR A 67 3.83 -19.07 20.35
C THR A 67 2.50 -18.46 20.74
N GLU A 68 2.22 -17.20 20.39
CA GLU A 68 1.07 -16.44 20.88
C GLU A 68 0.15 -15.94 19.76
N TYR A 69 0.72 -15.70 18.56
CA TYR A 69 -0.02 -15.22 17.41
C TYR A 69 -0.94 -16.29 16.82
N ASP A 70 -2.14 -15.86 16.45
CA ASP A 70 -3.17 -16.73 15.88
C ASP A 70 -3.75 -16.12 14.59
N TRP A 71 -3.33 -16.65 13.43
CA TRP A 71 -3.84 -16.25 12.12
C TRP A 71 -5.35 -16.38 11.99
N ARG A 72 -5.98 -17.35 12.67
CA ARG A 72 -7.43 -17.56 12.57
C ARG A 72 -8.25 -16.35 13.00
N LYS A 73 -7.70 -15.47 13.83
CA LYS A 73 -8.33 -14.20 14.19
C LYS A 73 -8.35 -13.23 13.03
N CYS A 74 -7.23 -13.09 12.31
CA CYS A 74 -7.12 -12.29 11.09
C CYS A 74 -8.05 -12.84 9.99
N GLU A 75 -8.01 -14.15 9.75
CA GLU A 75 -8.87 -14.83 8.78
C GLU A 75 -10.37 -14.60 9.08
N THR A 76 -10.77 -14.69 10.34
CA THR A 76 -12.14 -14.40 10.79
C THR A 76 -12.51 -12.93 10.53
N LYS A 77 -11.60 -12.00 10.82
CA LYS A 77 -11.80 -10.56 10.57
C LYS A 77 -11.95 -10.26 9.07
N LEU A 78 -11.10 -10.84 8.24
CA LEU A 78 -11.20 -10.72 6.79
C LEU A 78 -12.52 -11.30 6.27
N ASN A 79 -12.88 -12.51 6.68
CA ASN A 79 -14.09 -13.19 6.25
C ASN A 79 -15.41 -12.56 6.79
N ALA A 80 -15.32 -11.65 7.75
CA ALA A 80 -16.46 -10.84 8.17
C ALA A 80 -16.78 -9.70 7.17
N LEU A 81 -15.88 -9.42 6.23
CA LEU A 81 -16.08 -8.43 5.18
C LEU A 81 -16.43 -9.10 3.84
N PRO A 82 -17.29 -8.48 3.02
CA PRO A 82 -17.57 -8.98 1.67
C PRO A 82 -16.32 -8.89 0.79
N GLN A 83 -15.83 -10.02 0.31
CA GLN A 83 -14.65 -10.14 -0.53
C GLN A 83 -15.00 -10.80 -1.87
N PHE A 84 -14.29 -10.38 -2.91
CA PHE A 84 -14.54 -10.82 -4.27
C PHE A 84 -13.25 -10.95 -5.07
N ILE A 85 -13.33 -11.67 -6.19
CA ILE A 85 -12.30 -11.76 -7.23
C ILE A 85 -12.97 -11.49 -8.58
N THR A 86 -12.29 -10.73 -9.43
CA THR A 86 -12.61 -10.58 -10.86
C THR A 86 -11.33 -10.61 -11.68
N GLU A 87 -11.36 -11.18 -12.87
CA GLU A 87 -10.21 -11.20 -13.77
C GLU A 87 -10.13 -9.89 -14.55
N ILE A 88 -8.99 -9.21 -14.50
CA ILE A 88 -8.69 -8.01 -15.32
C ILE A 88 -7.35 -8.24 -15.98
N ASP A 89 -7.29 -8.15 -17.30
CA ASP A 89 -6.07 -8.37 -18.08
C ASP A 89 -5.34 -9.67 -17.70
N GLU A 90 -6.08 -10.79 -17.63
CA GLU A 90 -5.58 -12.13 -17.32
C GLU A 90 -5.04 -12.30 -15.88
N VAL A 91 -5.28 -11.33 -14.98
CA VAL A 91 -4.93 -11.41 -13.56
C VAL A 91 -6.18 -11.39 -12.69
N ASP A 92 -6.31 -12.39 -11.82
CA ASP A 92 -7.36 -12.40 -10.79
C ASP A 92 -7.10 -11.29 -9.78
N ILE A 93 -7.95 -10.28 -9.76
CA ILE A 93 -7.89 -9.15 -8.82
C ILE A 93 -8.82 -9.42 -7.64
N HIS A 94 -8.25 -9.63 -6.48
CA HIS A 94 -8.97 -9.69 -5.21
C HIS A 94 -9.31 -8.28 -4.74
N PHE A 95 -10.50 -8.09 -4.17
CA PHE A 95 -10.88 -6.85 -3.51
C PHE A 95 -11.93 -7.06 -2.43
N ILE A 96 -11.88 -6.21 -1.41
CA ILE A 96 -12.92 -6.07 -0.39
C ILE A 96 -13.87 -4.97 -0.88
N HIS A 97 -15.18 -5.23 -0.88
CA HIS A 97 -16.18 -4.25 -1.30
C HIS A 97 -17.26 -4.09 -0.23
N VAL A 98 -17.18 -3.02 0.55
CA VAL A 98 -18.13 -2.75 1.64
C VAL A 98 -19.04 -1.59 1.25
N ARG A 99 -20.31 -1.89 1.06
CA ARG A 99 -21.31 -0.86 0.86
C ARG A 99 -21.75 -0.26 2.20
N SER A 100 -21.72 1.07 2.28
CA SER A 100 -22.33 1.78 3.39
C SER A 100 -23.83 1.50 3.45
N ARG A 101 -24.39 1.55 4.65
CA ARG A 101 -25.86 1.57 4.84
C ARG A 101 -26.52 2.88 4.39
N HIS A 102 -25.74 3.93 4.16
CA HIS A 102 -26.20 5.22 3.65
C HIS A 102 -26.21 5.17 2.11
N GLU A 103 -27.38 5.30 1.49
CA GLU A 103 -27.57 5.06 0.06
C GLU A 103 -26.78 6.04 -0.82
N ASP A 104 -26.65 7.31 -0.39
CA ASP A 104 -25.93 8.37 -1.11
C ASP A 104 -24.43 8.40 -0.80
N ALA A 105 -23.87 7.33 -0.22
CA ALA A 105 -22.45 7.24 0.09
C ALA A 105 -21.60 7.35 -1.17
N LEU A 106 -20.55 8.19 -1.12
CA LEU A 106 -19.62 8.38 -2.25
C LEU A 106 -18.74 7.13 -2.43
N PRO A 107 -18.68 6.51 -3.63
CA PRO A 107 -17.77 5.40 -3.87
C PRO A 107 -16.30 5.85 -3.77
N LEU A 108 -15.49 5.10 -3.03
CA LEU A 108 -14.08 5.35 -2.80
C LEU A 108 -13.29 4.07 -3.04
N ILE A 109 -12.33 4.11 -3.97
CA ILE A 109 -11.32 3.08 -4.11
C ILE A 109 -10.05 3.49 -3.36
N MET A 110 -9.53 2.60 -2.50
CA MET A 110 -8.31 2.86 -1.72
C MET A 110 -7.25 1.81 -2.03
N THR A 111 -6.05 2.26 -2.36
CA THR A 111 -4.94 1.40 -2.77
C THR A 111 -3.84 1.43 -1.73
N HIS A 112 -3.47 0.25 -1.23
CA HIS A 112 -2.34 0.04 -0.32
C HIS A 112 -0.99 0.11 -1.04
N GLY A 113 0.11 -0.08 -0.30
CA GLY A 113 1.45 -0.15 -0.85
C GLY A 113 2.29 -1.32 -0.34
N TRP A 114 3.61 -1.21 -0.43
CA TRP A 114 4.57 -2.15 0.10
C TRP A 114 5.32 -1.51 1.30
N PRO A 115 5.59 -2.24 2.37
CA PRO A 115 5.28 -3.64 2.65
C PRO A 115 3.87 -3.86 3.25
N GLY A 116 2.94 -2.95 3.02
CA GLY A 116 1.55 -3.07 3.42
C GLY A 116 0.74 -4.02 2.55
N SER A 117 -0.54 -4.09 2.83
CA SER A 117 -1.55 -4.84 2.07
C SER A 117 -2.93 -4.29 2.39
N VAL A 118 -4.00 -4.94 1.94
CA VAL A 118 -5.37 -4.59 2.37
C VAL A 118 -5.54 -4.60 3.89
N ILE A 119 -4.67 -5.29 4.63
CA ILE A 119 -4.68 -5.34 6.10
C ILE A 119 -4.53 -3.93 6.71
N GLU A 120 -3.68 -3.07 6.14
CA GLU A 120 -3.46 -1.71 6.64
C GLU A 120 -4.70 -0.83 6.57
N LEU A 121 -5.66 -1.16 5.69
CA LEU A 121 -6.86 -0.39 5.43
C LEU A 121 -8.08 -0.86 6.24
N LEU A 122 -8.03 -2.04 6.86
CA LEU A 122 -9.20 -2.69 7.47
C LEU A 122 -9.85 -1.87 8.59
N GLU A 123 -9.04 -1.19 9.41
CA GLU A 123 -9.56 -0.40 10.52
C GLU A 123 -10.26 0.90 10.07
N THR A 124 -10.06 1.32 8.82
CA THR A 124 -10.76 2.48 8.25
C THR A 124 -12.17 2.14 7.75
N VAL A 125 -12.49 0.85 7.61
CA VAL A 125 -13.79 0.40 7.06
C VAL A 125 -14.96 0.96 7.86
N GLY A 126 -14.96 0.75 9.19
CA GLY A 126 -16.01 1.27 10.06
C GLY A 126 -16.16 2.81 9.98
N PRO A 127 -15.08 3.56 10.25
CA PRO A 127 -15.11 5.04 10.20
C PRO A 127 -15.54 5.63 8.87
N LEU A 128 -15.29 4.95 7.73
CA LEU A 128 -15.65 5.44 6.41
C LEU A 128 -17.04 4.98 5.95
N THR A 129 -17.46 3.75 6.27
CA THR A 129 -18.75 3.22 5.81
C THR A 129 -19.93 3.56 6.73
N ASP A 130 -19.67 3.79 8.02
CA ASP A 130 -20.65 4.22 9.01
C ASP A 130 -20.14 5.40 9.87
N PRO A 131 -19.88 6.56 9.26
CA PRO A 131 -19.30 7.70 9.96
C PRO A 131 -20.14 8.17 11.15
N THR A 132 -21.44 7.89 11.17
CA THR A 132 -22.33 8.30 12.28
C THR A 132 -21.96 7.63 13.61
N ALA A 133 -21.33 6.47 13.57
CA ALA A 133 -20.78 5.80 14.77
C ALA A 133 -19.41 6.37 15.20
N TYR A 134 -18.78 7.23 14.37
CA TYR A 134 -17.43 7.78 14.54
C TYR A 134 -17.40 9.32 14.47
N GLY A 135 -18.47 9.98 14.91
CA GLY A 135 -18.54 11.44 15.01
C GLY A 135 -18.72 12.21 13.70
N GLY A 136 -19.01 11.51 12.60
CA GLY A 136 -19.39 12.09 11.31
C GLY A 136 -20.90 12.09 11.09
N THR A 137 -21.31 12.44 9.87
CA THR A 137 -22.72 12.46 9.44
C THR A 137 -22.97 11.43 8.34
N ALA A 138 -24.23 11.15 7.99
CA ALA A 138 -24.57 10.21 6.92
C ALA A 138 -23.99 10.63 5.55
N GLU A 139 -23.96 11.95 5.32
CA GLU A 139 -23.39 12.52 4.08
C GLU A 139 -21.87 12.30 3.97
N ASP A 140 -21.19 12.00 5.09
CA ASP A 140 -19.74 11.71 5.10
C ASP A 140 -19.39 10.26 4.69
N ALA A 141 -20.41 9.42 4.46
CA ALA A 141 -20.22 7.99 4.20
C ALA A 141 -19.58 7.69 2.84
N PHE A 142 -18.86 6.56 2.78
CA PHE A 142 -18.31 6.01 1.55
C PHE A 142 -18.75 4.57 1.33
N HIS A 143 -18.96 4.18 0.08
CA HIS A 143 -18.87 2.80 -0.36
C HIS A 143 -17.40 2.49 -0.63
N LEU A 144 -16.83 1.47 0.00
CA LEU A 144 -15.39 1.19 -0.09
C LEU A 144 -15.08 0.05 -1.05
N VAL A 145 -14.07 0.26 -1.88
CA VAL A 145 -13.43 -0.76 -2.70
C VAL A 145 -11.94 -0.79 -2.34
N LEU A 146 -11.47 -1.90 -1.77
CA LEU A 146 -10.10 -2.08 -1.30
C LEU A 146 -9.46 -3.23 -2.09
N PRO A 147 -8.88 -2.98 -3.27
CA PRO A 147 -8.23 -4.02 -4.05
C PRO A 147 -6.87 -4.40 -3.45
N SER A 148 -6.52 -5.68 -3.55
CA SER A 148 -5.12 -6.13 -3.44
C SER A 148 -4.41 -5.82 -4.75
N LEU A 149 -3.24 -5.19 -4.70
CA LEU A 149 -2.42 -4.95 -5.88
C LEU A 149 -2.09 -6.27 -6.62
N PRO A 150 -1.93 -6.29 -7.94
CA PRO A 150 -1.48 -7.47 -8.69
C PRO A 150 -0.18 -8.03 -8.11
N GLY A 151 -0.15 -9.32 -7.80
CA GLY A 151 0.98 -9.97 -7.15
C GLY A 151 1.11 -9.74 -5.64
N TYR A 152 0.11 -9.11 -5.00
CA TYR A 152 0.05 -8.87 -3.56
C TYR A 152 -1.17 -9.57 -2.94
N GLY A 153 -1.01 -9.98 -1.68
CA GLY A 153 -2.11 -10.53 -0.91
C GLY A 153 -2.83 -11.66 -1.63
N PHE A 154 -4.14 -11.53 -1.86
CA PHE A 154 -4.96 -12.55 -2.50
C PHE A 154 -5.16 -12.33 -4.00
N SER A 155 -4.59 -11.28 -4.60
CA SER A 155 -4.58 -11.11 -6.05
C SER A 155 -3.61 -12.06 -6.73
N GLY A 156 -3.93 -12.44 -7.96
CA GLY A 156 -3.07 -13.26 -8.81
C GLY A 156 -1.72 -12.60 -9.09
N GLU A 157 -0.70 -13.44 -9.29
CA GLU A 157 0.62 -13.00 -9.72
C GLU A 157 0.61 -12.76 -11.24
N PRO A 158 1.00 -11.55 -11.72
CA PRO A 158 1.16 -11.31 -13.15
C PRO A 158 2.17 -12.29 -13.79
N THR A 159 1.79 -12.89 -14.91
CA THR A 159 2.63 -13.81 -15.67
C THR A 159 3.31 -13.13 -16.85
N GLU A 160 2.93 -11.89 -17.16
CA GLU A 160 3.49 -11.07 -18.23
C GLU A 160 4.04 -9.75 -17.68
N LEU A 161 4.95 -9.14 -18.45
CA LEU A 161 5.52 -7.82 -18.14
C LEU A 161 4.49 -6.70 -18.37
N GLY A 162 4.74 -5.54 -17.75
CA GLY A 162 3.98 -4.32 -17.99
C GLY A 162 2.87 -4.06 -16.99
N TRP A 163 2.83 -4.78 -15.86
CA TRP A 163 1.94 -4.46 -14.75
C TRP A 163 2.52 -3.35 -13.84
N GLU A 164 2.82 -2.21 -14.48
CA GLU A 164 3.25 -0.99 -13.81
C GLU A 164 2.05 -0.12 -13.39
N ASN A 165 2.30 1.00 -12.72
CA ASN A 165 1.25 1.82 -12.10
C ASN A 165 0.18 2.33 -13.07
N GLY A 166 0.54 2.61 -14.34
CA GLY A 166 -0.43 3.09 -15.34
C GLY A 166 -1.43 2.01 -15.74
N ARG A 167 -0.98 0.75 -15.85
CA ARG A 167 -1.85 -0.39 -16.11
C ARG A 167 -2.71 -0.71 -14.89
N ILE A 168 -2.15 -0.64 -13.69
CA ILE A 168 -2.91 -0.81 -12.45
C ILE A 168 -3.98 0.28 -12.32
N ALA A 169 -3.66 1.53 -12.62
CA ALA A 169 -4.62 2.64 -12.61
C ALA A 169 -5.79 2.40 -13.57
N ALA A 170 -5.51 1.90 -14.79
CA ALA A 170 -6.55 1.52 -15.75
C ALA A 170 -7.40 0.33 -15.24
N ALA A 171 -6.76 -0.67 -14.62
CA ALA A 171 -7.46 -1.81 -14.02
C ALA A 171 -8.39 -1.37 -12.87
N TRP A 172 -8.02 -0.38 -12.09
CA TRP A 172 -8.90 0.18 -11.03
C TRP A 172 -10.10 0.92 -11.62
N ALA A 173 -9.91 1.66 -12.71
CA ALA A 173 -11.03 2.29 -13.42
C ALA A 173 -11.99 1.23 -13.98
N GLU A 174 -11.48 0.15 -14.56
CA GLU A 174 -12.28 -0.98 -15.03
C GLU A 174 -13.01 -1.67 -13.87
N LEU A 175 -12.34 -1.89 -12.73
CA LEU A 175 -12.98 -2.46 -11.54
C LEU A 175 -14.16 -1.61 -11.06
N MET A 176 -14.00 -0.29 -10.99
CA MET A 176 -15.08 0.62 -10.57
C MET A 176 -16.24 0.61 -11.57
N ASN A 177 -15.94 0.53 -12.87
CA ASN A 177 -16.94 0.39 -13.92
C ASN A 177 -17.73 -0.95 -13.81
N ARG A 178 -17.04 -2.08 -13.58
CA ARG A 178 -17.68 -3.40 -13.36
C ARG A 178 -18.59 -3.42 -12.12
N LEU A 179 -18.27 -2.62 -11.11
CA LEU A 179 -19.09 -2.44 -9.91
C LEU A 179 -20.30 -1.50 -10.13
N GLY A 180 -20.38 -0.86 -11.31
CA GLY A 180 -21.47 0.05 -11.68
C GLY A 180 -21.34 1.45 -11.08
N TYR A 181 -20.15 1.87 -10.72
CA TYR A 181 -19.88 3.20 -10.17
C TYR A 181 -19.58 4.21 -11.29
N GLU A 182 -20.57 5.04 -11.63
CA GLU A 182 -20.43 6.12 -12.61
C GLU A 182 -19.71 7.37 -12.04
N ARG A 183 -19.61 7.48 -10.72
CA ARG A 183 -18.95 8.56 -10.00
C ARG A 183 -18.21 7.98 -8.80
N TYR A 184 -16.93 8.30 -8.65
CA TYR A 184 -16.11 7.81 -7.53
C TYR A 184 -14.90 8.71 -7.29
N VAL A 185 -14.24 8.50 -6.15
CA VAL A 185 -12.97 9.12 -5.80
C VAL A 185 -11.93 8.04 -5.51
N ALA A 186 -10.65 8.38 -5.60
CA ALA A 186 -9.56 7.44 -5.35
C ALA A 186 -8.61 7.96 -4.27
N GLN A 187 -8.08 7.05 -3.47
CA GLN A 187 -7.07 7.34 -2.46
C GLN A 187 -5.92 6.33 -2.55
N GLY A 188 -4.69 6.76 -2.24
CA GLY A 188 -3.53 5.88 -2.12
C GLY A 188 -2.38 6.47 -1.32
N GLY A 189 -1.67 5.60 -0.61
CA GLY A 189 -0.38 5.83 0.02
C GLY A 189 0.68 4.95 -0.62
N ASP A 190 1.96 5.26 -0.49
CA ASP A 190 3.08 4.47 -1.03
C ASP A 190 2.94 4.11 -2.53
N VAL A 191 2.97 2.83 -2.92
CA VAL A 191 2.62 2.36 -4.27
C VAL A 191 1.26 2.87 -4.69
N GLY A 192 0.28 2.80 -3.78
CA GLY A 192 -1.06 3.30 -4.00
C GLY A 192 -1.10 4.80 -4.29
N ALA A 193 -0.20 5.61 -3.73
CA ALA A 193 -0.10 7.03 -4.08
C ALA A 193 0.30 7.22 -5.54
N SER A 194 1.26 6.42 -6.03
CA SER A 194 1.70 6.46 -7.44
C SER A 194 0.60 5.97 -8.39
N VAL A 195 -0.13 4.91 -8.02
CA VAL A 195 -1.29 4.42 -8.80
C VAL A 195 -2.40 5.48 -8.84
N THR A 196 -2.73 6.07 -7.70
CA THR A 196 -3.77 7.11 -7.58
C THR A 196 -3.40 8.39 -8.33
N ASP A 197 -2.12 8.80 -8.30
CA ASP A 197 -1.58 9.90 -9.11
C ASP A 197 -1.83 9.63 -10.61
N LEU A 198 -1.51 8.42 -11.08
CA LEU A 198 -1.73 8.05 -12.48
C LEU A 198 -3.22 7.93 -12.84
N MET A 199 -4.10 7.49 -11.92
CA MET A 199 -5.55 7.60 -12.14
C MET A 199 -5.95 9.05 -12.36
N GLY A 200 -5.45 9.98 -11.55
CA GLY A 200 -5.71 11.42 -11.72
C GLY A 200 -5.19 12.00 -13.05
N ARG A 201 -4.07 11.47 -13.56
CA ARG A 201 -3.50 11.88 -14.87
C ARG A 201 -4.23 11.27 -16.05
N GLN A 202 -4.65 10.01 -15.93
CA GLN A 202 -5.46 9.33 -16.93
C GLN A 202 -6.90 9.88 -16.97
N ALA A 203 -7.39 10.39 -15.83
CA ALA A 203 -8.72 10.96 -15.62
C ALA A 203 -9.82 10.10 -16.26
N PRO A 204 -9.97 8.81 -15.86
CA PRO A 204 -10.99 7.96 -16.40
C PRO A 204 -12.38 8.53 -16.11
N GLU A 205 -13.35 8.19 -16.97
CA GLU A 205 -14.73 8.62 -16.77
C GLU A 205 -15.23 8.22 -15.38
N GLY A 206 -15.91 9.14 -14.71
CA GLY A 206 -16.43 8.94 -13.36
C GLY A 206 -15.47 9.29 -12.23
N LEU A 207 -14.16 9.43 -12.45
CA LEU A 207 -13.23 9.87 -11.41
C LEU A 207 -13.41 11.36 -11.10
N LEU A 208 -13.88 11.67 -9.88
CA LEU A 208 -14.19 13.03 -9.45
C LEU A 208 -12.99 13.75 -8.81
N GLY A 209 -12.04 13.03 -8.25
CA GLY A 209 -10.88 13.57 -7.56
C GLY A 209 -10.06 12.48 -6.90
N ILE A 210 -8.85 12.86 -6.47
CA ILE A 210 -7.91 11.96 -5.83
C ILE A 210 -7.43 12.51 -4.49
N HIS A 211 -7.05 11.62 -3.58
CA HIS A 211 -6.31 11.95 -2.36
C HIS A 211 -5.05 11.08 -2.27
N VAL A 212 -3.92 11.71 -1.98
CA VAL A 212 -2.65 11.02 -1.71
C VAL A 212 -2.00 11.57 -0.44
N ASN A 213 -1.24 10.75 0.26
CA ASN A 213 -0.50 11.14 1.46
C ASN A 213 1.03 10.97 1.33
N LEU A 214 1.49 10.51 0.18
CA LEU A 214 2.91 10.50 -0.19
C LEU A 214 3.09 11.23 -1.54
N LEU A 215 4.01 12.18 -1.59
CA LEU A 215 4.40 12.86 -2.83
C LEU A 215 5.50 12.05 -3.54
N ALA A 216 5.12 10.90 -4.12
CA ALA A 216 6.08 9.96 -4.70
C ALA A 216 6.99 10.59 -5.77
N LEU A 217 6.48 11.56 -6.54
CA LEU A 217 7.26 12.31 -7.54
C LEU A 217 8.38 13.17 -6.93
N ALA A 218 8.35 13.48 -5.64
CA ALA A 218 9.39 14.25 -4.98
C ALA A 218 10.78 13.60 -5.11
N ILE A 219 10.84 12.26 -5.16
CA ILE A 219 12.10 11.52 -5.35
C ILE A 219 12.74 11.88 -6.70
N ALA A 220 11.94 11.90 -7.76
CA ALA A 220 12.42 12.22 -9.11
C ALA A 220 12.67 13.73 -9.33
N LEU A 221 11.95 14.58 -8.61
CA LEU A 221 12.00 16.05 -8.73
C LEU A 221 12.91 16.70 -7.68
N LYS A 222 13.65 15.93 -6.88
CA LYS A 222 14.40 16.38 -5.71
C LYS A 222 15.18 17.68 -5.95
N ASP A 223 15.92 17.78 -7.05
CA ASP A 223 16.76 18.94 -7.37
C ASP A 223 15.96 20.15 -7.86
N GLN A 224 14.66 20.01 -8.09
CA GLN A 224 13.75 21.06 -8.59
C GLN A 224 12.83 21.58 -7.49
N LEU A 225 12.71 20.85 -6.36
CA LEU A 225 11.82 21.22 -5.26
C LEU A 225 12.34 22.45 -4.50
N PRO A 226 11.47 23.37 -4.06
CA PRO A 226 11.86 24.52 -3.24
C PRO A 226 12.59 24.12 -1.96
N ALA A 227 13.59 24.93 -1.53
CA ALA A 227 14.39 24.73 -0.32
C ALA A 227 14.61 26.06 0.44
N GLU A 228 13.68 27.00 0.35
CA GLU A 228 13.82 28.36 0.87
C GLU A 228 13.36 28.47 2.34
N SER A 229 12.27 27.80 2.72
CA SER A 229 11.75 27.78 4.09
C SER A 229 12.47 26.74 4.97
N GLU A 230 12.31 26.85 6.28
CA GLU A 230 12.81 25.85 7.23
C GLU A 230 12.14 24.48 7.01
N GLN A 231 10.81 24.48 6.77
CA GLN A 231 10.05 23.27 6.50
C GLN A 231 10.52 22.56 5.22
N GLU A 232 10.76 23.31 4.14
CA GLU A 232 11.28 22.77 2.89
C GLU A 232 12.70 22.18 3.07
N ARG A 233 13.58 22.87 3.80
CA ARG A 233 14.92 22.34 4.09
C ARG A 233 14.87 21.07 4.95
N ALA A 234 13.95 21.00 5.92
CA ALA A 234 13.73 19.80 6.72
C ALA A 234 13.24 18.63 5.86
N ALA A 235 12.27 18.89 4.96
CA ALA A 235 11.76 17.90 4.01
C ALA A 235 12.85 17.42 3.04
N HIS A 236 13.71 18.32 2.52
CA HIS A 236 14.88 17.95 1.73
C HIS A 236 15.88 17.10 2.51
N GLY A 237 16.10 17.42 3.78
CA GLY A 237 16.94 16.61 4.67
C GLY A 237 16.40 15.18 4.80
N ALA A 238 15.12 15.03 5.10
CA ALA A 238 14.45 13.73 5.23
C ALA A 238 14.49 12.93 3.90
N LEU A 239 14.15 13.59 2.78
CA LEU A 239 14.22 12.97 1.45
C LEU A 239 15.66 12.54 1.09
N SER A 240 16.66 13.33 1.49
CA SER A 240 18.07 12.99 1.27
C SER A 240 18.48 11.79 2.10
N MET A 241 18.13 11.75 3.38
CA MET A 241 18.41 10.60 4.25
C MET A 241 17.73 9.34 3.73
N PHE A 242 16.48 9.43 3.34
CA PHE A 242 15.75 8.29 2.76
C PHE A 242 16.45 7.76 1.51
N THR A 243 16.82 8.63 0.56
CA THR A 243 17.48 8.20 -0.69
C THR A 243 18.91 7.73 -0.52
N MET A 244 19.62 8.11 0.56
CA MET A 244 20.98 7.67 0.85
C MET A 244 21.04 6.39 1.70
N ASP A 245 20.25 6.33 2.76
CA ASP A 245 20.36 5.30 3.78
C ASP A 245 19.13 4.37 3.86
N GLY A 246 17.93 4.86 3.49
CA GLY A 246 16.67 4.09 3.54
C GLY A 246 16.31 3.40 2.23
N PHE A 247 17.04 3.62 1.15
CA PHE A 247 16.63 3.21 -0.21
C PHE A 247 17.13 1.81 -0.61
N GLY A 248 17.74 1.06 0.31
CA GLY A 248 18.35 -0.24 0.02
C GLY A 248 17.36 -1.26 -0.53
N TYR A 249 16.22 -1.42 0.10
CA TYR A 249 15.16 -2.35 -0.35
C TYR A 249 14.64 -1.97 -1.74
N PHE A 250 14.44 -0.68 -1.99
CA PHE A 250 13.95 -0.18 -3.28
C PHE A 250 14.94 -0.51 -4.42
N LEU A 251 16.23 -0.27 -4.20
CA LEU A 251 17.28 -0.56 -5.20
C LEU A 251 17.37 -2.06 -5.50
N GLU A 252 17.36 -2.92 -4.48
CA GLU A 252 17.39 -4.37 -4.69
C GLU A 252 16.15 -4.84 -5.44
N GLN A 253 14.95 -4.43 -5.02
CA GLN A 253 13.70 -4.83 -5.64
C GLN A 253 13.55 -4.28 -7.08
N SER A 254 14.00 -3.06 -7.36
CA SER A 254 13.93 -2.47 -8.70
C SER A 254 15.00 -3.01 -9.67
N THR A 255 16.07 -3.62 -9.18
CA THR A 255 17.17 -4.13 -10.04
C THR A 255 17.26 -5.65 -10.09
N ARG A 256 17.00 -6.36 -8.99
CA ARG A 256 17.19 -7.80 -8.85
C ARG A 256 16.10 -8.47 -8.01
N PRO A 257 14.78 -8.26 -8.31
CA PRO A 257 13.67 -8.78 -7.49
C PRO A 257 13.70 -10.31 -7.36
N GLN A 258 14.12 -11.03 -8.39
CA GLN A 258 14.23 -12.48 -8.36
C GLN A 258 15.30 -12.95 -7.36
N THR A 259 16.40 -12.22 -7.22
CA THR A 259 17.49 -12.58 -6.31
C THR A 259 17.05 -12.55 -4.86
N ILE A 260 16.42 -11.47 -4.40
CA ILE A 260 15.89 -11.37 -3.05
C ILE A 260 14.68 -12.28 -2.84
N GLY A 261 13.89 -12.52 -3.90
CA GLY A 261 12.70 -13.36 -3.88
C GLY A 261 12.93 -14.76 -3.32
N TYR A 262 14.08 -15.39 -3.62
CA TYR A 262 14.42 -16.71 -3.05
C TYR A 262 14.45 -16.69 -1.51
N SER A 263 15.02 -15.64 -0.93
CA SER A 263 15.10 -15.49 0.53
C SER A 263 13.75 -15.17 1.15
N LEU A 264 12.96 -14.30 0.49
CA LEU A 264 11.64 -13.88 0.96
C LEU A 264 10.61 -15.03 0.97
N LEU A 265 10.79 -16.03 0.11
CA LEU A 265 9.94 -17.21 0.02
C LEU A 265 10.41 -18.39 0.88
N ASP A 266 11.66 -18.40 1.32
CA ASP A 266 12.23 -19.52 2.07
C ASP A 266 12.28 -19.27 3.59
N SER A 267 12.40 -18.02 4.03
CA SER A 267 12.52 -17.67 5.45
C SER A 267 11.44 -16.68 5.90
N PRO A 268 10.48 -17.09 6.75
CA PRO A 268 9.49 -16.15 7.29
C PRO A 268 10.14 -15.03 8.11
N VAL A 269 11.20 -15.33 8.87
CA VAL A 269 11.93 -14.31 9.63
C VAL A 269 12.74 -13.40 8.70
N GLY A 270 13.28 -13.93 7.59
CA GLY A 270 13.93 -13.13 6.57
C GLY A 270 12.95 -12.18 5.87
N LEU A 271 11.75 -12.65 5.55
CA LEU A 271 10.67 -11.82 5.02
C LEU A 271 10.29 -10.72 6.02
N ALA A 272 10.06 -11.06 7.29
CA ALA A 272 9.75 -10.09 8.34
C ALA A 272 10.85 -9.03 8.45
N ALA A 273 12.12 -9.42 8.49
CA ALA A 273 13.25 -8.50 8.52
C ALA A 273 13.23 -7.53 7.34
N TRP A 274 13.02 -8.05 6.12
CA TRP A 274 12.98 -7.25 4.90
C TRP A 274 11.83 -6.23 4.91
N MET A 275 10.64 -6.63 5.36
CA MET A 275 9.49 -5.75 5.47
C MET A 275 9.65 -4.66 6.54
N LEU A 276 10.26 -5.01 7.68
CA LEU A 276 10.49 -4.07 8.79
C LEU A 276 11.57 -3.02 8.47
N ASP A 277 12.44 -3.27 7.50
CA ASP A 277 13.51 -2.35 7.12
C ASP A 277 13.07 -1.21 6.19
N HIS A 278 11.77 -1.09 5.95
CA HIS A 278 11.18 -0.11 5.03
C HIS A 278 11.53 1.34 5.42
N ASP A 279 11.23 1.75 6.64
CA ASP A 279 11.49 3.10 7.13
C ASP A 279 11.78 3.15 8.64
N THR A 280 12.42 4.24 9.06
CA THR A 280 12.90 4.38 10.44
C THR A 280 11.77 4.64 11.43
N ASP A 281 10.77 5.43 11.09
CA ASP A 281 9.65 5.78 11.98
C ASP A 281 8.80 4.55 12.28
N SER A 282 8.35 3.86 11.23
CA SER A 282 7.57 2.62 11.35
C SER A 282 8.35 1.53 12.06
N TYR A 283 9.65 1.37 11.74
CA TYR A 283 10.50 0.39 12.41
C TYR A 283 10.53 0.59 13.94
N TYR A 284 10.77 1.80 14.44
CA TYR A 284 10.82 2.03 15.88
C TYR A 284 9.44 1.87 16.56
N LYS A 285 8.35 2.23 15.90
CA LYS A 285 6.99 1.97 16.40
C LYS A 285 6.73 0.46 16.52
N ILE A 286 7.11 -0.31 15.51
CA ILE A 286 6.98 -1.77 15.49
C ILE A 286 7.90 -2.40 16.56
N SER A 287 9.17 -1.98 16.63
CA SER A 287 10.12 -2.49 17.65
C SER A 287 9.57 -2.29 19.07
N ARG A 288 9.03 -1.12 19.39
CA ARG A 288 8.39 -0.86 20.69
C ARG A 288 7.22 -1.78 21.00
N ALA A 289 6.43 -2.15 19.99
CA ALA A 289 5.33 -3.10 20.18
C ALA A 289 5.85 -4.48 20.60
N PHE A 290 6.97 -4.94 20.04
CA PHE A 290 7.53 -6.27 20.33
C PHE A 290 8.47 -6.25 21.56
N VAL A 291 9.42 -5.36 21.63
CA VAL A 291 10.43 -5.34 22.70
C VAL A 291 9.86 -4.78 24.01
N ASP A 292 9.16 -3.66 23.94
CA ASP A 292 8.67 -2.95 25.14
C ASP A 292 7.21 -3.29 25.49
N SER A 293 6.50 -4.03 24.63
CA SER A 293 5.06 -4.26 24.74
C SER A 293 4.22 -2.96 24.75
N GLN A 294 4.70 -1.94 24.04
CA GLN A 294 4.09 -0.60 23.97
C GLN A 294 3.76 -0.24 22.52
N PRO A 295 2.63 -0.71 21.97
CA PRO A 295 2.21 -0.35 20.63
C PRO A 295 1.98 1.17 20.51
N VAL A 296 2.27 1.71 19.34
CA VAL A 296 1.99 3.11 18.99
C VAL A 296 0.78 3.14 18.05
N GLY A 297 -0.24 3.92 18.41
CA GLY A 297 -1.50 3.92 17.66
C GLY A 297 -2.06 2.49 17.56
N ASN A 298 -2.50 2.10 16.39
CA ASN A 298 -3.06 0.78 16.14
C ASN A 298 -2.02 -0.26 15.66
N LEU A 299 -0.72 0.05 15.70
CA LEU A 299 0.36 -0.89 15.35
C LEU A 299 0.61 -1.90 16.48
N THR A 300 -0.36 -2.78 16.71
CA THR A 300 -0.24 -3.88 17.68
C THR A 300 0.58 -5.03 17.10
N ARG A 301 1.12 -5.90 17.96
CA ARG A 301 1.82 -7.13 17.54
C ARG A 301 0.98 -7.97 16.56
N ASN A 302 -0.31 -8.12 16.84
CA ASN A 302 -1.21 -8.90 15.98
C ASN A 302 -1.39 -8.24 14.62
N ASN A 303 -1.70 -6.94 14.57
CA ASN A 303 -1.90 -6.24 13.30
C ASN A 303 -0.65 -6.31 12.41
N ILE A 304 0.53 -6.13 13.00
CA ILE A 304 1.82 -6.24 12.27
C ILE A 304 1.99 -7.65 11.72
N LEU A 305 1.75 -8.68 12.55
CA LEU A 305 1.88 -10.08 12.13
C LEU A 305 0.76 -10.52 11.18
N ASP A 306 -0.42 -9.94 11.23
CA ASP A 306 -1.48 -10.19 10.25
C ASP A 306 -0.97 -9.88 8.83
N ASN A 307 -0.31 -8.73 8.67
CA ASN A 307 0.25 -8.32 7.37
C ASN A 307 1.45 -9.20 6.94
N ILE A 308 2.43 -9.41 7.81
CA ILE A 308 3.60 -10.25 7.50
C ILE A 308 3.18 -11.68 7.18
N THR A 309 2.22 -12.23 7.96
CA THR A 309 1.70 -13.59 7.76
C THR A 309 0.96 -13.71 6.44
N LEU A 310 0.20 -12.68 6.02
CA LEU A 310 -0.44 -12.65 4.70
C LEU A 310 0.59 -12.79 3.57
N TYR A 311 1.67 -11.99 3.61
CA TYR A 311 2.76 -12.10 2.62
C TYR A 311 3.38 -13.49 2.58
N TRP A 312 3.62 -14.07 3.77
CA TRP A 312 4.19 -15.41 3.87
C TRP A 312 3.26 -16.48 3.29
N LEU A 313 2.00 -16.49 3.72
CA LEU A 313 1.03 -17.52 3.33
C LEU A 313 0.71 -17.49 1.82
N MET A 314 0.70 -16.31 1.24
CA MET A 314 0.43 -16.14 -0.19
C MET A 314 1.71 -16.21 -1.04
N GLY A 315 2.89 -16.29 -0.43
CA GLY A 315 4.16 -16.31 -1.14
C GLY A 315 4.43 -15.03 -1.95
N SER A 316 3.84 -13.89 -1.55
CA SER A 316 3.86 -12.68 -2.35
C SER A 316 5.15 -11.84 -2.23
N GLY A 317 6.16 -12.29 -1.48
CA GLY A 317 7.40 -11.53 -1.32
C GLY A 317 8.13 -11.25 -2.63
N ALA A 318 8.20 -12.25 -3.54
CA ALA A 318 8.88 -12.11 -4.82
C ALA A 318 8.04 -11.33 -5.86
N SER A 319 6.73 -11.60 -5.94
CA SER A 319 5.83 -10.93 -6.88
C SER A 319 5.67 -9.44 -6.53
N ALA A 320 5.56 -9.11 -5.25
CA ALA A 320 5.56 -7.73 -4.78
C ALA A 320 6.88 -6.99 -5.13
N ALA A 321 8.04 -7.66 -4.99
CA ALA A 321 9.31 -7.09 -5.38
C ALA A 321 9.41 -6.80 -6.88
N ARG A 322 8.79 -7.63 -7.75
CA ARG A 322 8.77 -7.42 -9.21
C ARG A 322 8.06 -6.13 -9.61
N TRP A 323 7.06 -5.66 -8.85
CA TRP A 323 6.43 -4.38 -9.11
C TRP A 323 7.47 -3.23 -9.13
N TYR A 324 8.45 -3.22 -8.22
CA TYR A 324 9.52 -2.22 -8.20
C TYR A 324 10.37 -2.24 -9.48
N TRP A 325 10.61 -3.41 -10.02
CA TRP A 325 11.34 -3.56 -11.28
C TRP A 325 10.52 -3.00 -12.46
N GLU A 326 9.23 -3.28 -12.53
CA GLU A 326 8.32 -2.73 -13.54
C GLU A 326 8.25 -1.21 -13.45
N PHE A 327 8.06 -0.69 -12.23
CA PHE A 327 8.02 0.75 -11.99
C PHE A 327 9.35 1.44 -12.38
N GLY A 328 10.48 0.87 -12.00
CA GLY A 328 11.81 1.40 -12.37
C GLY A 328 12.01 1.48 -13.88
N ARG A 329 11.54 0.49 -14.63
CA ARG A 329 11.59 0.48 -16.11
C ARG A 329 10.63 1.49 -16.72
N PHE A 330 9.44 1.62 -16.17
CA PHE A 330 8.47 2.63 -16.59
C PHE A 330 9.04 4.05 -16.44
N VAL A 331 9.61 4.37 -15.27
CA VAL A 331 10.25 5.67 -15.02
C VAL A 331 11.46 5.88 -15.93
N ALA A 332 12.30 4.89 -16.12
CA ALA A 332 13.46 4.98 -17.03
C ALA A 332 13.04 5.22 -18.48
N ALA A 333 11.99 4.57 -18.96
CA ALA A 333 11.47 4.76 -20.31
C ALA A 333 10.89 6.15 -20.51
N ALA A 334 10.10 6.66 -19.55
CA ALA A 334 9.53 8.01 -19.58
C ALA A 334 10.64 9.08 -19.57
N THR A 335 11.66 8.90 -18.74
CA THR A 335 12.83 9.80 -18.68
C THR A 335 13.61 9.81 -19.99
N ALA A 336 13.87 8.62 -20.57
CA ALA A 336 14.59 8.52 -21.86
C ALA A 336 13.81 9.13 -23.01
N ALA A 337 12.48 9.08 -22.97
CA ALA A 337 11.62 9.73 -23.95
C ALA A 337 11.51 11.27 -23.77
N GLY A 338 12.07 11.83 -22.69
CA GLY A 338 11.95 13.25 -22.36
C GLY A 338 10.49 13.70 -22.11
N GLN A 339 9.63 12.77 -21.76
CA GLN A 339 8.21 13.02 -21.55
C GLN A 339 7.95 13.41 -20.10
N ALA A 340 7.53 14.65 -19.88
CA ALA A 340 6.91 15.01 -18.61
C ALA A 340 5.55 14.29 -18.48
N PRO A 341 5.20 13.77 -17.29
CA PRO A 341 3.87 13.21 -17.10
C PRO A 341 2.79 14.27 -17.36
N PRO A 342 1.65 13.91 -17.97
CA PRO A 342 0.55 14.85 -18.16
C PRO A 342 0.10 15.41 -16.80
N PRO A 343 -0.41 16.64 -16.72
CA PRO A 343 -0.92 17.19 -15.47
C PRO A 343 -2.11 16.37 -14.97
N VAL A 344 -2.29 16.31 -13.65
CA VAL A 344 -3.53 15.78 -13.05
C VAL A 344 -4.65 16.78 -13.37
N SER A 345 -5.73 16.30 -13.97
CA SER A 345 -6.83 17.16 -14.44
C SER A 345 -8.05 17.16 -13.51
N VAL A 346 -8.08 16.27 -12.51
CA VAL A 346 -9.12 16.23 -11.47
C VAL A 346 -8.64 16.95 -10.21
N PRO A 347 -9.54 17.39 -9.31
CA PRO A 347 -9.17 17.94 -8.00
C PRO A 347 -8.27 16.98 -7.22
N VAL A 348 -7.19 17.52 -6.61
CA VAL A 348 -6.25 16.79 -5.79
C VAL A 348 -6.40 17.20 -4.33
N ALA A 349 -6.47 16.21 -3.45
CA ALA A 349 -6.36 16.38 -2.01
C ALA A 349 -5.05 15.75 -1.51
N PHE A 350 -4.44 16.38 -0.52
CA PHE A 350 -3.21 15.90 0.10
C PHE A 350 -3.25 16.06 1.61
N THR A 351 -2.85 15.02 2.34
CA THR A 351 -2.62 15.10 3.79
C THR A 351 -1.17 14.70 4.10
N THR A 352 -0.43 15.59 4.75
CA THR A 352 0.93 15.33 5.23
C THR A 352 0.89 14.77 6.65
N PHE A 353 1.53 13.62 6.85
CA PHE A 353 1.73 12.97 8.14
C PHE A 353 3.18 13.17 8.62
N PRO A 354 3.42 13.48 9.93
CA PRO A 354 4.74 13.84 10.41
C PRO A 354 5.77 12.70 10.37
N GLY A 355 5.33 11.44 10.45
CA GLY A 355 6.17 10.24 10.38
C GLY A 355 6.24 9.61 8.98
N GLU A 356 5.85 10.32 7.92
CA GLU A 356 6.05 9.86 6.53
C GLU A 356 7.56 9.87 6.18
N LEU A 357 7.98 9.11 5.17
CA LEU A 357 9.37 9.04 4.66
C LEU A 357 9.99 10.43 4.51
N PHE A 358 9.20 11.39 4.07
CA PHE A 358 9.46 12.82 4.06
C PHE A 358 8.13 13.56 4.09
N ALA A 359 7.92 14.35 5.14
CA ALA A 359 6.72 15.18 5.27
C ALA A 359 6.75 16.29 4.21
N SER A 360 5.87 16.19 3.20
CA SER A 360 5.87 17.10 2.05
C SER A 360 5.27 18.45 2.40
N PRO A 361 6.01 19.58 2.27
CA PRO A 361 5.47 20.92 2.45
C PRO A 361 4.41 21.24 1.40
N ARG A 362 3.49 22.14 1.73
CA ARG A 362 2.45 22.60 0.79
C ARG A 362 3.01 23.09 -0.52
N SER A 363 4.12 23.85 -0.51
CA SER A 363 4.77 24.38 -1.70
C SER A 363 5.23 23.30 -2.68
N TRP A 364 5.70 22.15 -2.18
CA TRP A 364 6.05 21.01 -3.01
C TRP A 364 4.82 20.36 -3.65
N VAL A 365 3.77 20.23 -2.87
CA VAL A 365 2.51 19.64 -3.33
C VAL A 365 1.85 20.53 -4.39
N GLU A 366 1.80 21.84 -4.18
CA GLU A 366 1.28 22.82 -5.17
C GLU A 366 2.10 22.86 -6.47
N MET A 367 3.41 22.67 -6.39
CA MET A 367 4.28 22.57 -7.57
C MET A 367 3.94 21.35 -8.42
N VAL A 368 3.68 20.19 -7.79
CA VAL A 368 3.36 18.94 -8.48
C VAL A 368 1.90 18.89 -8.92
N TYR A 369 1.00 19.44 -8.10
CA TYR A 369 -0.44 19.43 -8.31
C TYR A 369 -1.04 20.83 -8.34
N PRO A 370 -0.99 21.53 -9.48
CA PRO A 370 -1.59 22.86 -9.59
C PRO A 370 -3.09 22.91 -9.29
N GLY A 371 -3.79 21.76 -9.40
CA GLY A 371 -5.20 21.59 -9.07
C GLY A 371 -5.45 21.19 -7.61
N LEU A 372 -4.54 21.50 -6.69
CA LEU A 372 -4.68 21.19 -5.26
C LEU A 372 -5.92 21.87 -4.67
N ALA A 373 -6.92 21.06 -4.30
CA ALA A 373 -8.19 21.51 -3.75
C ALA A 373 -8.26 21.41 -2.20
N TYR A 374 -7.48 20.50 -1.61
CA TYR A 374 -7.39 20.30 -0.18
C TYR A 374 -5.94 20.01 0.22
N PHE A 375 -5.48 20.62 1.31
CA PHE A 375 -4.19 20.33 1.91
C PHE A 375 -4.32 20.46 3.43
N ASN A 376 -3.85 19.45 4.16
CA ASN A 376 -3.77 19.52 5.61
C ASN A 376 -2.46 18.88 6.11
N GLU A 377 -1.93 19.44 7.20
CA GLU A 377 -0.83 18.88 7.98
C GLU A 377 -1.41 18.42 9.30
N VAL A 378 -1.27 17.14 9.60
CA VAL A 378 -1.74 16.57 10.85
C VAL A 378 -0.59 16.38 11.84
N ASP A 379 -0.90 16.20 13.11
CA ASP A 379 0.06 16.19 14.21
C ASP A 379 0.56 14.79 14.60
N LYS A 380 -0.01 13.73 14.00
CA LYS A 380 0.35 12.34 14.28
C LYS A 380 0.09 11.43 13.08
N GLY A 381 0.62 10.20 13.14
CA GLY A 381 0.62 9.24 12.06
C GLY A 381 1.92 9.29 11.25
N GLY A 382 2.18 8.24 10.50
CA GLY A 382 3.38 8.09 9.68
C GLY A 382 3.05 7.50 8.31
N HIS A 383 3.97 6.71 7.79
CA HIS A 383 3.85 6.10 6.47
C HIS A 383 2.58 5.24 6.33
N PHE A 384 2.25 4.47 7.36
CA PHE A 384 1.04 3.65 7.40
C PHE A 384 -0.11 4.35 8.13
N ALA A 385 -0.38 5.62 7.78
CA ALA A 385 -1.33 6.47 8.47
C ALA A 385 -2.73 5.84 8.64
N ALA A 386 -3.24 5.14 7.61
CA ALA A 386 -4.52 4.42 7.67
C ALA A 386 -4.52 3.30 8.72
N TRP A 387 -3.37 2.70 8.95
CA TRP A 387 -3.18 1.63 9.92
C TRP A 387 -2.89 2.16 11.33
N GLU A 388 -2.04 3.20 11.42
CA GLU A 388 -1.62 3.80 12.69
C GLU A 388 -2.76 4.59 13.37
N GLU A 389 -3.46 5.41 12.60
CA GLU A 389 -4.42 6.40 13.04
C GLU A 389 -5.71 6.37 12.18
N PRO A 390 -6.44 5.23 12.15
CA PRO A 390 -7.54 5.01 11.20
C PRO A 390 -8.68 6.03 11.30
N GLU A 391 -9.01 6.51 12.52
CA GLU A 391 -10.07 7.52 12.69
C GLU A 391 -9.64 8.91 12.19
N LEU A 392 -8.37 9.30 12.44
CA LEU A 392 -7.81 10.53 11.91
C LEU A 392 -7.75 10.47 10.39
N PHE A 393 -7.24 9.36 9.85
CA PHE A 393 -7.16 9.15 8.41
C PHE A 393 -8.54 9.23 7.73
N ALA A 394 -9.56 8.58 8.31
CA ALA A 394 -10.92 8.66 7.82
C ALA A 394 -11.50 10.08 7.90
N LYS A 395 -11.19 10.84 8.96
CA LYS A 395 -11.57 12.25 9.08
C LYS A 395 -10.95 13.10 7.97
N GLU A 396 -9.69 12.88 7.64
CA GLU A 396 -9.01 13.58 6.55
C GLU A 396 -9.67 13.27 5.20
N LEU A 397 -10.01 12.02 4.91
CA LEU A 397 -10.69 11.65 3.66
C LEU A 397 -12.09 12.27 3.55
N ARG A 398 -12.85 12.31 4.65
CA ARG A 398 -14.16 12.98 4.68
C ARG A 398 -14.02 14.48 4.37
N ALA A 399 -13.01 15.13 4.93
CA ALA A 399 -12.75 16.56 4.68
C ALA A 399 -12.25 16.80 3.24
N ALA A 400 -11.33 15.96 2.76
CA ALA A 400 -10.74 16.03 1.44
C ALA A 400 -11.78 15.96 0.32
N PHE A 401 -12.75 15.06 0.44
CA PHE A 401 -13.75 14.82 -0.60
C PHE A 401 -15.10 15.53 -0.37
N LYS A 402 -15.18 16.38 0.63
CA LYS A 402 -16.44 17.06 0.99
C LYS A 402 -17.07 17.85 -0.16
N SER A 403 -16.27 18.48 -1.00
CA SER A 403 -16.75 19.29 -2.13
C SER A 403 -17.14 18.47 -3.37
N LEU A 404 -16.92 17.17 -3.39
CA LEU A 404 -17.16 16.27 -4.52
C LEU A 404 -18.41 15.38 -4.34
N ARG A 405 -19.11 15.55 -3.23
CA ARG A 405 -20.34 14.80 -2.89
C ARG A 405 -21.58 15.32 -3.59
#